data_de87f69d489cf0911486fa81a2da8e91
#
_entry.id   de87f69d489cf0911486fa81a2da8e91
#
_cell.length_a   1.000
_cell.length_b   1.000
_cell.length_c   1.000
_cell.angle_alpha   90.00
_cell.angle_beta   90.00
_cell.angle_gamma   90.00
#
_symmetry.space_group_name_H-M   'P 1'
#
loop_
_entity.id
_entity.type
_entity.pdbx_description
1 polymer ?
#
loop_
_entity_poly.entity_id
_entity_poly.type
_entity_poly.pdbx_seq_one_letter_code
_entity_poly.pdbx_strand_id
1 'polypeptide(L)'
;MSQAELSMVVRRVSADASVIDIRGEVNAPADNAFTDAYSQASSDKVRAIILNFSGLEYMNSSGIGLLVTLLIRANRNGQSLIAVGLNEHYQHIFELTRLNEAIRVFETEEEALAGLDS
;
A
#
# COMPACT_ATOMS: atom_id res chain seq x y z
N MET A 1 23.46 0.91 16.39
CA MET A 1 22.30 1.59 15.88
C MET A 1 21.64 0.76 14.81
N SER A 2 20.41 0.63 14.89
CA SER A 2 19.69 -0.23 13.94
C SER A 2 18.78 0.58 13.06
N GLN A 3 18.63 0.10 11.84
CA GLN A 3 17.59 0.60 10.95
C GLN A 3 16.28 -0.05 11.36
N ALA A 4 15.19 0.62 11.10
CA ALA A 4 13.88 0.05 11.33
C ALA A 4 13.65 -1.10 10.37
N GLU A 5 13.41 -2.28 10.89
CA GLU A 5 13.17 -3.45 10.06
C GLU A 5 11.83 -3.34 9.35
N LEU A 6 11.80 -3.76 8.10
CA LEU A 6 10.57 -3.83 7.34
C LEU A 6 9.68 -4.93 7.89
N SER A 7 8.41 -4.61 8.06
CA SER A 7 7.39 -5.58 8.43
C SER A 7 6.15 -5.32 7.59
N MET A 8 5.57 -6.35 7.03
CA MET A 8 4.31 -6.27 6.29
C MET A 8 3.38 -7.35 6.81
N VAL A 9 2.26 -6.92 7.37
CA VAL A 9 1.26 -7.82 7.94
C VAL A 9 -0.03 -7.68 7.13
N VAL A 10 -0.56 -8.79 6.68
CA VAL A 10 -1.78 -8.82 5.87
C VAL A 10 -2.99 -9.12 6.74
N ARG A 11 -4.03 -8.29 6.59
CA ARG A 11 -5.30 -8.48 7.31
C ARG A 11 -6.45 -8.48 6.30
N ARG A 12 -7.33 -9.44 6.39
CA ARG A 12 -8.57 -9.41 5.62
C ARG A 12 -9.59 -8.63 6.44
N VAL A 13 -10.11 -7.55 5.90
CA VAL A 13 -11.03 -6.66 6.64
C VAL A 13 -12.47 -6.77 6.17
N SER A 14 -12.68 -7.32 4.98
CA SER A 14 -14.02 -7.63 4.48
C SER A 14 -13.91 -8.71 3.42
N ALA A 15 -15.05 -9.15 2.87
CA ALA A 15 -15.05 -10.18 1.84
C ALA A 15 -14.28 -9.75 0.60
N ASP A 16 -14.21 -8.44 0.31
CA ASP A 16 -13.62 -7.92 -0.91
C ASP A 16 -12.45 -6.96 -0.68
N ALA A 17 -11.97 -6.82 0.56
CA ALA A 17 -10.86 -5.91 0.85
C ALA A 17 -9.86 -6.51 1.84
N SER A 18 -8.57 -6.28 1.55
CA SER A 18 -7.47 -6.66 2.42
C SER A 18 -6.64 -5.42 2.74
N VAL A 19 -5.96 -5.45 3.88
CA VAL A 19 -5.03 -4.39 4.29
C VAL A 19 -3.64 -5.01 4.43
N ILE A 20 -2.64 -4.27 3.96
CA ILE A 20 -1.25 -4.59 4.21
C ILE A 20 -0.70 -3.50 5.12
N ASP A 21 -0.38 -3.85 6.36
CA ASP A 21 0.23 -2.91 7.31
C ASP A 21 1.72 -2.89 7.06
N ILE A 22 2.25 -1.73 6.64
CA ILE A 22 3.65 -1.56 6.27
C ILE A 22 4.34 -0.77 7.36
N ARG A 23 5.41 -1.34 7.94
CA ARG A 23 6.17 -0.69 9.00
C ARG A 23 7.65 -0.72 8.69
N GLY A 24 8.37 0.31 9.11
CA GLY A 24 9.81 0.40 8.97
C GLY A 24 10.23 1.06 7.67
N GLU A 25 11.27 0.54 7.05
CA GLU A 25 11.86 1.12 5.85
C GLU A 25 11.55 0.31 4.63
N VAL A 26 11.13 0.99 3.56
CA VAL A 26 10.86 0.38 2.26
C VAL A 26 11.92 0.84 1.27
N ASN A 27 12.72 -0.10 0.79
CA ASN A 27 13.80 0.15 -0.16
C ASN A 27 13.89 -1.04 -1.12
N ALA A 28 14.92 -1.10 -1.95
CA ALA A 28 15.04 -2.14 -2.97
C ALA A 28 14.89 -3.58 -2.43
N PRO A 29 15.50 -3.94 -1.26
CA PRO A 29 15.31 -5.29 -0.71
C PRO A 29 13.89 -5.64 -0.29
N ALA A 30 12.96 -4.67 -0.29
CA ALA A 30 11.57 -4.91 0.08
C ALA A 30 10.76 -5.64 -0.99
N ASP A 31 11.33 -5.86 -2.18
CA ASP A 31 10.61 -6.44 -3.32
C ASP A 31 9.92 -7.77 -2.96
N ASN A 32 10.65 -8.69 -2.33
CA ASN A 32 10.07 -9.98 -1.96
C ASN A 32 8.96 -9.84 -0.93
N ALA A 33 9.14 -8.93 0.04
CA ALA A 33 8.12 -8.69 1.06
C ALA A 33 6.83 -8.17 0.44
N PHE A 34 6.94 -7.24 -0.51
CA PHE A 34 5.76 -6.73 -1.22
C PHE A 34 5.09 -7.81 -2.04
N THR A 35 5.87 -8.61 -2.75
CA THR A 35 5.33 -9.70 -3.58
C THR A 35 4.59 -10.71 -2.71
N ASP A 36 5.18 -11.11 -1.60
CA ASP A 36 4.56 -12.08 -0.69
C ASP A 36 3.31 -11.51 -0.05
N ALA A 37 3.37 -10.26 0.41
CA ALA A 37 2.23 -9.62 1.05
C ALA A 37 1.07 -9.46 0.06
N TYR A 38 1.37 -9.04 -1.16
CA TYR A 38 0.35 -8.91 -2.18
C TYR A 38 -0.31 -10.26 -2.48
N SER A 39 0.50 -11.33 -2.58
CA SER A 39 -0.03 -12.66 -2.84
C SER A 39 -0.96 -13.12 -1.71
N GLN A 40 -0.62 -12.80 -0.47
CA GLN A 40 -1.47 -13.14 0.69
C GLN A 40 -2.74 -12.29 0.71
N ALA A 41 -2.64 -11.02 0.35
CA ALA A 41 -3.77 -10.10 0.40
C ALA A 41 -4.76 -10.34 -0.74
N SER A 42 -4.27 -10.83 -1.87
CA SER A 42 -5.05 -10.98 -3.08
C SER A 42 -5.79 -12.32 -3.12
N SER A 43 -7.01 -12.29 -3.63
CA SER A 43 -7.77 -13.50 -3.95
C SER A 43 -8.79 -13.11 -5.01
N ASP A 44 -9.47 -14.10 -5.58
CA ASP A 44 -10.45 -13.85 -6.64
C ASP A 44 -11.57 -12.91 -6.22
N LYS A 45 -11.84 -12.82 -4.94
CA LYS A 45 -12.94 -11.99 -4.42
C LYS A 45 -12.47 -10.60 -3.99
N VAL A 46 -11.18 -10.40 -3.82
CA VAL A 46 -10.65 -9.12 -3.36
C VAL A 46 -10.69 -8.11 -4.49
N ARG A 47 -11.32 -6.97 -4.23
CA ARG A 47 -11.42 -5.86 -5.18
C ARG A 47 -10.53 -4.68 -4.80
N ALA A 48 -10.12 -4.61 -3.53
CA ALA A 48 -9.31 -3.50 -3.04
C ALA A 48 -8.24 -4.00 -2.09
N ILE A 49 -7.05 -3.43 -2.25
CA ILE A 49 -5.94 -3.68 -1.34
C ILE A 49 -5.51 -2.33 -0.77
N ILE A 50 -5.61 -2.21 0.54
CA ILE A 50 -5.29 -0.98 1.26
C ILE A 50 -3.89 -1.10 1.84
N LEU A 51 -3.02 -0.18 1.45
CA LEU A 51 -1.67 -0.10 1.99
C LEU A 51 -1.69 0.88 3.16
N ASN A 52 -1.45 0.37 4.36
CA ASN A 52 -1.44 1.21 5.56
C ASN A 52 -0.01 1.63 5.86
N PHE A 53 0.26 2.91 5.65
CA PHE A 53 1.59 3.49 5.82
C PHE A 53 1.80 4.15 7.18
N SER A 54 0.87 3.96 8.14
CA SER A 54 0.98 4.62 9.44
C SER A 54 2.28 4.27 10.17
N GLY A 55 2.80 3.08 9.96
CA GLY A 55 4.04 2.63 10.58
C GLY A 55 5.28 2.81 9.73
N LEU A 56 5.13 3.43 8.54
CA LEU A 56 6.25 3.66 7.64
C LEU A 56 7.19 4.70 8.24
N GLU A 57 8.49 4.38 8.29
CA GLU A 57 9.49 5.32 8.76
C GLU A 57 10.25 5.98 7.62
N TYR A 58 10.51 5.22 6.56
CA TYR A 58 11.23 5.75 5.40
C TYR A 58 10.98 4.90 4.16
N MET A 59 10.88 5.56 3.02
CA MET A 59 10.75 4.90 1.72
C MET A 59 11.57 5.70 0.71
N ASN A 60 12.53 5.03 0.06
CA ASN A 60 13.36 5.68 -0.96
C ASN A 60 12.72 5.52 -2.34
N SER A 61 13.43 6.01 -3.38
CA SER A 61 12.90 5.96 -4.74
C SER A 61 12.69 4.54 -5.24
N SER A 62 13.51 3.59 -4.78
CA SER A 62 13.30 2.17 -5.13
C SER A 62 12.00 1.66 -4.53
N GLY A 63 11.67 2.10 -3.31
CA GLY A 63 10.39 1.75 -2.68
C GLY A 63 9.21 2.31 -3.45
N ILE A 64 9.32 3.56 -3.94
CA ILE A 64 8.28 4.14 -4.79
C ILE A 64 8.12 3.29 -6.06
N GLY A 65 9.22 2.86 -6.66
CA GLY A 65 9.18 1.97 -7.83
C GLY A 65 8.47 0.66 -7.55
N LEU A 66 8.64 0.11 -6.35
CA LEU A 66 7.94 -1.11 -5.95
C LEU A 66 6.43 -0.89 -5.86
N LEU A 67 6.00 0.30 -5.40
CA LEU A 67 4.58 0.64 -5.38
C LEU A 67 4.01 0.70 -6.80
N VAL A 68 4.77 1.26 -7.74
CA VAL A 68 4.33 1.31 -9.13
C VAL A 68 4.17 -0.10 -9.70
N THR A 69 5.11 -0.99 -9.41
CA THR A 69 5.04 -2.38 -9.85
C THR A 69 3.80 -3.06 -9.26
N LEU A 70 3.53 -2.82 -7.98
CA LEU A 70 2.36 -3.36 -7.30
C LEU A 70 1.07 -2.83 -7.92
N LEU A 71 1.04 -1.54 -8.26
CA LEU A 71 -0.11 -0.92 -8.89
C LEU A 71 -0.42 -1.57 -10.25
N ILE A 72 0.61 -1.81 -11.06
CA ILE A 72 0.44 -2.46 -12.36
C ILE A 72 -0.18 -3.85 -12.16
N ARG A 73 0.31 -4.56 -11.18
CA ARG A 73 -0.17 -5.91 -10.87
C ARG A 73 -1.62 -5.89 -10.42
N ALA A 74 -1.96 -4.97 -9.53
CA ALA A 74 -3.33 -4.82 -9.03
C ALA A 74 -4.28 -4.48 -10.19
N ASN A 75 -3.88 -3.56 -11.06
CA ASN A 75 -4.70 -3.17 -12.21
C ASN A 75 -4.97 -4.36 -13.13
N ARG A 76 -4.00 -5.22 -13.34
CA ARG A 76 -4.18 -6.42 -14.16
C ARG A 76 -5.19 -7.37 -13.56
N ASN A 77 -5.30 -7.38 -12.24
CA ASN A 77 -6.21 -8.27 -11.53
C ASN A 77 -7.55 -7.62 -11.22
N GLY A 78 -7.80 -6.43 -11.76
CA GLY A 78 -9.06 -5.72 -11.54
C GLY A 78 -9.23 -5.23 -10.12
N GLN A 79 -8.13 -4.97 -9.42
CA GLN A 79 -8.14 -4.52 -8.03
C GLN A 79 -7.71 -3.07 -7.93
N SER A 80 -8.27 -2.37 -6.94
CA SER A 80 -7.88 -1.00 -6.64
C SER A 80 -6.81 -1.02 -5.55
N LEU A 81 -5.79 -0.20 -5.71
CA LEU A 81 -4.77 -0.01 -4.70
C LEU A 81 -5.06 1.32 -4.00
N ILE A 82 -5.09 1.29 -2.68
CA ILE A 82 -5.48 2.44 -1.87
C ILE A 82 -4.40 2.64 -0.80
N ALA A 83 -4.09 3.90 -0.49
CA ALA A 83 -3.11 4.23 0.55
C ALA A 83 -3.78 4.95 1.70
N VAL A 84 -3.44 4.59 2.93
CA VAL A 84 -3.88 5.31 4.13
C VAL A 84 -2.70 5.59 5.04
N GLY A 85 -2.80 6.61 5.85
CA GLY A 85 -1.81 6.90 6.88
C GLY A 85 -0.51 7.51 6.38
N LEU A 86 -0.46 8.01 5.15
CA LEU A 86 0.74 8.69 4.65
C LEU A 86 0.94 10.01 5.40
N ASN A 87 2.18 10.30 5.79
CA ASN A 87 2.50 11.61 6.34
C ASN A 87 2.55 12.66 5.23
N GLU A 88 2.66 13.94 5.58
CA GLU A 88 2.65 15.03 4.61
C GLU A 88 3.76 14.90 3.57
N HIS A 89 4.94 14.45 3.98
CA HIS A 89 6.09 14.29 3.09
C HIS A 89 5.76 13.31 1.95
N TYR A 90 5.21 12.15 2.28
CA TYR A 90 4.89 11.14 1.26
C TYR A 90 3.62 11.47 0.49
N GLN A 91 2.67 12.18 1.10
CA GLN A 91 1.52 12.70 0.35
C GLN A 91 2.01 13.64 -0.75
N HIS A 92 2.99 14.50 -0.42
CA HIS A 92 3.56 15.41 -1.39
C HIS A 92 4.29 14.67 -2.52
N ILE A 93 5.03 13.62 -2.17
CA ILE A 93 5.71 12.78 -3.16
C ILE A 93 4.68 12.10 -4.08
N PHE A 94 3.58 11.63 -3.54
CA PHE A 94 2.51 11.04 -4.35
C PHE A 94 1.91 12.08 -5.32
N GLU A 95 1.78 13.33 -4.89
CA GLU A 95 1.32 14.39 -5.77
C GLU A 95 2.32 14.69 -6.88
N LEU A 96 3.58 14.82 -6.53
CA LEU A 96 4.64 15.13 -7.50
C LEU A 96 4.81 14.04 -8.54
N THR A 97 4.63 12.80 -8.17
CA THR A 97 4.77 11.64 -9.06
C THR A 97 3.46 11.27 -9.72
N ARG A 98 2.38 11.92 -9.36
CA ARG A 98 1.01 11.63 -9.81
C ARG A 98 0.52 10.25 -9.40
N LEU A 99 1.14 9.64 -8.40
CA LEU A 99 0.66 8.36 -7.88
C LEU A 99 -0.72 8.50 -7.25
N ASN A 100 -1.05 9.69 -6.73
CA ASN A 100 -2.35 9.94 -6.13
C ASN A 100 -3.50 9.90 -7.15
N GLU A 101 -3.19 9.92 -8.44
CA GLU A 101 -4.21 9.76 -9.47
C GLU A 101 -4.57 8.30 -9.70
N ALA A 102 -3.64 7.39 -9.40
CA ALA A 102 -3.84 5.97 -9.59
C ALA A 102 -4.06 5.21 -8.28
N ILE A 103 -3.49 5.72 -7.19
CA ILE A 103 -3.65 5.15 -5.85
C ILE A 103 -4.41 6.19 -5.02
N ARG A 104 -5.66 5.90 -4.68
CA ARG A 104 -6.46 6.83 -3.88
C ARG A 104 -5.86 6.92 -2.48
N VAL A 105 -5.79 8.12 -1.94
CA VAL A 105 -5.18 8.39 -0.63
C VAL A 105 -6.25 8.85 0.34
N PHE A 106 -6.32 8.19 1.49
CA PHE A 106 -7.21 8.56 2.59
C PHE A 106 -6.38 8.72 3.86
N GLU A 107 -6.92 9.42 4.84
CA GLU A 107 -6.22 9.59 6.11
C GLU A 107 -6.29 8.32 6.97
N THR A 108 -7.44 7.64 6.94
CA THR A 108 -7.66 6.47 7.79
C THR A 108 -8.21 5.29 6.99
N GLU A 109 -8.03 4.12 7.56
CA GLU A 109 -8.58 2.88 7.01
C GLU A 109 -10.11 2.95 6.94
N GLU A 110 -10.74 3.54 7.96
CA GLU A 110 -12.19 3.68 8.01
C GLU A 110 -12.71 4.49 6.84
N GLU A 111 -12.04 5.60 6.52
CA GLU A 111 -12.42 6.43 5.38
C GLU A 111 -12.26 5.67 4.06
N ALA A 112 -11.18 4.91 3.96
CA ALA A 112 -10.94 4.13 2.75
C ALA A 112 -12.03 3.08 2.54
N LEU A 113 -12.41 2.37 3.60
CA LEU A 113 -13.46 1.36 3.53
C LEU A 113 -14.82 1.96 3.23
N ALA A 114 -15.12 3.13 3.80
CA ALA A 114 -16.37 3.85 3.51
C ALA A 114 -16.42 4.25 2.03
N GLY A 115 -15.28 4.63 1.45
CA GLY A 115 -15.19 4.98 0.04
C GLY A 115 -15.46 3.83 -0.90
N LEU A 116 -15.18 2.60 -0.48
CA LEU A 116 -15.43 1.42 -1.30
C LEU A 116 -16.91 1.07 -1.36
N ASP A 117 -17.67 1.45 -0.37
CA ASP A 117 -19.09 1.15 -0.30
C ASP A 117 -19.96 2.17 -1.04
N SER A 118 -19.34 3.22 -1.54
CA SER A 118 -20.09 4.31 -2.22
C SER A 118 -20.25 4.06 -3.69
#